data_4a5b6fb4b498de039a4587a412cc5897
#
_entry.id   4a5b6fb4b498de039a4587a412cc5897
#
_cell.length_a   1.000
_cell.length_b   1.000
_cell.length_c   1.000
_cell.angle_alpha   90.00
_cell.angle_beta   90.00
_cell.angle_gamma   90.00
#
_symmetry.space_group_name_H-M   'P 1'
#
loop_
_entity.id
_entity.type
_entity.pdbx_description
1 polymer ?
#
loop_
_entity_poly.entity_id
_entity_poly.type
_entity_poly.pdbx_seq_one_letter_code
_entity_poly.pdbx_strand_id
1 'polypeptide(L)'
;MSATRFLLPCFLLVGACGGGGGETDPTPLPNTLLIEGSDMGVKFQNIRVSRGTSAVTGATVTVNGVTMPETGPGYYQGQLQNFLPPGAAVLLEVRAGSLVATGQTTIPQEVTMVTPVTGATITRGNVINVTWTSSGNPDRFQIGLEYQVNAGSTSQSVTVDGSLRAGSIPTTAVPANATNPSVYVFGYANGTFSGAADPASRMNLRQPSLSVPLSFAP
;
A
#
# COMPACT_ATOMS: atom_id res chain seq x y z
N MET A 1 62.62 4.66 36.90
CA MET A 1 62.04 4.04 35.73
C MET A 1 61.42 5.15 34.89
N SER A 2 61.94 5.30 33.69
CA SER A 2 61.96 6.53 32.89
C SER A 2 60.61 6.82 32.20
N ALA A 3 60.07 8.01 32.36
CA ALA A 3 58.91 8.52 31.65
C ALA A 3 59.41 9.43 30.51
N THR A 4 59.26 8.95 29.29
CA THR A 4 59.60 9.71 28.09
C THR A 4 58.37 10.51 27.66
N ARG A 5 58.47 11.84 27.77
CA ARG A 5 57.47 12.79 27.22
C ARG A 5 57.79 13.05 25.76
N PHE A 6 56.88 12.72 24.85
CA PHE A 6 56.91 13.18 23.47
C PHE A 6 56.09 14.47 23.33
N LEU A 7 56.81 15.56 23.02
CA LEU A 7 56.22 16.85 22.58
C LEU A 7 55.95 16.74 21.10
N LEU A 8 54.67 16.96 20.72
CA LEU A 8 54.24 17.10 19.32
C LEU A 8 54.12 18.59 18.99
N PRO A 9 54.72 19.10 17.91
CA PRO A 9 54.62 20.51 17.55
C PRO A 9 53.26 20.79 16.89
N CYS A 10 52.66 21.89 17.37
CA CYS A 10 51.44 22.51 16.84
C CYS A 10 51.76 23.25 15.53
N PHE A 11 51.36 22.68 14.38
CA PHE A 11 51.39 23.41 13.11
C PHE A 11 50.08 24.21 12.97
N LEU A 12 50.17 25.49 13.14
CA LEU A 12 49.15 26.46 12.73
C LEU A 12 49.20 26.58 11.21
N LEU A 13 48.24 25.95 10.50
CA LEU A 13 47.93 26.26 9.12
C LEU A 13 46.80 27.29 9.10
N VAL A 14 47.19 28.56 8.87
CA VAL A 14 46.25 29.59 8.48
C VAL A 14 45.92 29.37 7.02
N GLY A 15 44.84 28.63 6.73
CA GLY A 15 44.28 28.47 5.41
C GLY A 15 43.28 29.58 5.13
N ALA A 16 43.57 30.35 4.09
CA ALA A 16 42.80 31.46 3.59
C ALA A 16 41.34 31.06 3.32
N CYS A 17 40.44 31.84 3.86
CA CYS A 17 39.02 31.83 3.59
C CYS A 17 38.76 32.38 2.18
N GLY A 18 38.66 31.52 1.19
CA GLY A 18 38.09 31.77 -0.13
C GLY A 18 36.69 31.21 -0.17
N GLY A 19 35.75 31.89 0.44
CA GLY A 19 34.37 31.48 0.46
C GLY A 19 33.64 32.04 -0.74
N GLY A 20 33.36 31.24 -1.70
CA GLY A 20 32.26 31.40 -2.61
C GLY A 20 31.25 30.31 -2.28
N GLY A 21 30.50 30.46 -1.21
CA GLY A 21 29.31 29.67 -0.97
C GLY A 21 28.24 30.11 -1.95
N GLY A 22 28.25 29.52 -3.15
CA GLY A 22 27.07 29.59 -3.99
C GLY A 22 25.95 28.87 -3.23
N GLU A 23 25.02 29.64 -2.68
CA GLU A 23 23.72 29.12 -2.34
C GLU A 23 23.19 28.47 -3.62
N THR A 24 23.20 27.15 -3.67
CA THR A 24 22.46 26.42 -4.71
C THR A 24 21.02 26.78 -4.47
N ASP A 25 20.48 27.64 -5.36
CA ASP A 25 19.05 27.94 -5.39
C ASP A 25 18.30 26.63 -5.24
N PRO A 26 17.41 26.47 -4.24
CA PRO A 26 16.73 25.22 -4.01
C PRO A 26 16.00 24.85 -5.29
N THR A 27 16.26 23.67 -5.82
CA THR A 27 15.60 23.17 -7.03
C THR A 27 14.09 23.37 -6.84
N PRO A 28 13.42 24.11 -7.74
CA PRO A 28 11.99 24.36 -7.59
C PRO A 28 11.23 23.03 -7.46
N LEU A 29 10.38 22.91 -6.44
CA LEU A 29 9.55 21.73 -6.29
C LEU A 29 8.65 21.59 -7.50
N PRO A 30 8.40 20.37 -8.01
CA PRO A 30 7.53 20.15 -9.15
C PRO A 30 6.15 20.80 -8.91
N ASN A 31 5.52 21.30 -9.97
CA ASN A 31 4.14 21.84 -9.89
C ASN A 31 3.08 20.74 -9.89
N THR A 32 3.45 19.55 -9.43
CA THR A 32 2.57 18.37 -9.33
C THR A 32 2.66 17.77 -7.94
N LEU A 33 1.58 17.10 -7.55
CA LEU A 33 1.44 16.36 -6.30
C LEU A 33 1.53 14.87 -6.59
N LEU A 34 2.51 14.19 -6.00
CA LEU A 34 2.54 12.73 -5.98
C LEU A 34 1.59 12.24 -4.88
N ILE A 35 0.57 11.49 -5.28
CA ILE A 35 -0.48 11.00 -4.41
C ILE A 35 -0.45 9.48 -4.42
N GLU A 36 -0.32 8.89 -3.26
CA GLU A 36 -0.27 7.44 -3.07
C GLU A 36 -1.37 7.03 -2.10
N GLY A 37 -2.48 6.54 -2.64
CA GLY A 37 -3.52 5.86 -1.87
C GLY A 37 -3.26 4.37 -1.88
N SER A 38 -2.66 3.84 -0.81
CA SER A 38 -2.34 2.42 -0.68
C SER A 38 -3.36 1.72 0.21
N ASP A 39 -3.69 0.49 -0.15
CA ASP A 39 -4.62 -0.37 0.61
C ASP A 39 -5.92 0.33 1.03
N MET A 40 -6.43 1.19 0.16
CA MET A 40 -7.69 1.88 0.38
C MET A 40 -8.80 0.83 0.42
N GLY A 41 -9.25 0.50 1.63
CA GLY A 41 -10.39 -0.35 1.84
C GLY A 41 -11.71 0.43 1.66
N VAL A 42 -12.82 -0.28 1.69
CA VAL A 42 -14.16 0.31 1.50
C VAL A 42 -14.56 1.30 2.61
N LYS A 43 -13.89 1.31 3.73
CA LYS A 43 -14.16 2.21 4.87
C LYS A 43 -12.93 2.99 5.31
N PHE A 44 -11.77 2.36 5.39
CA PHE A 44 -10.54 2.97 5.87
C PHE A 44 -9.70 3.51 4.70
N GLN A 45 -9.26 4.76 4.80
CA GLN A 45 -8.48 5.45 3.77
C GLN A 45 -7.10 5.81 4.32
N ASN A 46 -6.07 5.56 3.52
CA ASN A 46 -4.68 5.87 3.84
C ASN A 46 -4.03 6.50 2.62
N ILE A 47 -3.70 7.79 2.72
CA ILE A 47 -3.25 8.60 1.60
C ILE A 47 -1.95 9.30 2.00
N ARG A 48 -0.94 9.20 1.14
CA ARG A 48 0.29 9.98 1.25
C ARG A 48 0.33 11.02 0.15
N VAL A 49 0.72 12.25 0.52
CA VAL A 49 0.88 13.37 -0.43
C VAL A 49 2.30 13.91 -0.32
N SER A 50 2.99 14.00 -1.45
CA SER A 50 4.32 14.59 -1.53
C SER A 50 4.46 15.49 -2.77
N ARG A 51 5.49 16.30 -2.79
CA ARG A 51 5.87 17.17 -3.91
C ARG A 51 7.36 16.96 -4.14
N GLY A 52 7.70 16.27 -5.24
CA GLY A 52 9.03 15.67 -5.36
C GLY A 52 9.29 14.70 -4.21
N THR A 53 10.39 14.90 -3.49
CA THR A 53 10.77 14.07 -2.32
C THR A 53 10.23 14.61 -0.99
N SER A 54 9.60 15.79 -0.99
CA SER A 54 9.15 16.46 0.24
C SER A 54 7.69 16.12 0.56
N ALA A 55 7.41 15.79 1.82
CA ALA A 55 6.06 15.61 2.30
C ALA A 55 5.27 16.93 2.21
N VAL A 56 4.00 16.86 1.80
CA VAL A 56 3.09 18.02 1.78
C VAL A 56 2.25 17.99 3.04
N THR A 57 2.52 18.94 3.94
CA THR A 57 1.76 19.14 5.18
C THR A 57 0.66 20.18 4.99
N GLY A 58 -0.41 20.09 5.78
CA GLY A 58 -1.51 21.06 5.76
C GLY A 58 -2.34 21.05 4.47
N ALA A 59 -2.24 20.01 3.65
CA ALA A 59 -3.15 19.84 2.53
C ALA A 59 -4.57 19.51 3.01
N THR A 60 -5.57 19.93 2.26
CA THR A 60 -6.93 19.42 2.43
C THR A 60 -7.07 18.18 1.56
N VAL A 61 -7.29 17.03 2.20
CA VAL A 61 -7.51 15.75 1.52
C VAL A 61 -8.92 15.28 1.84
N THR A 62 -9.71 15.00 0.81
CA THR A 62 -11.08 14.47 0.98
C THR A 62 -11.30 13.21 0.16
N VAL A 63 -12.07 12.27 0.70
CA VAL A 63 -12.58 11.11 -0.03
C VAL A 63 -14.10 11.16 0.01
N ASN A 64 -14.73 11.25 -1.15
CA ASN A 64 -16.18 11.47 -1.30
C ASN A 64 -16.68 12.64 -0.43
N GLY A 65 -15.92 13.75 -0.35
CA GLY A 65 -16.22 14.92 0.44
C GLY A 65 -15.94 14.80 1.95
N VAL A 66 -15.53 13.62 2.45
CA VAL A 66 -15.14 13.43 3.85
C VAL A 66 -13.65 13.77 4.00
N THR A 67 -13.35 14.72 4.90
CA THR A 67 -11.96 15.13 5.15
C THR A 67 -11.17 14.05 5.86
N MET A 68 -9.96 13.78 5.35
CA MET A 68 -8.99 12.90 5.96
C MET A 68 -8.01 13.74 6.79
N PRO A 69 -7.95 13.56 8.11
CA PRO A 69 -7.01 14.30 8.96
C PRO A 69 -5.57 13.91 8.65
N GLU A 70 -4.67 14.87 8.77
CA GLU A 70 -3.24 14.63 8.72
C GLU A 70 -2.79 13.95 10.02
N THR A 71 -2.16 12.79 9.91
CA THR A 71 -1.67 11.98 11.04
C THR A 71 -0.17 11.96 11.19
N GLY A 72 0.54 12.53 10.20
CA GLY A 72 1.97 12.73 10.16
C GLY A 72 2.34 13.50 8.90
N PRO A 73 3.56 14.01 8.75
CA PRO A 73 3.96 14.84 7.62
C PRO A 73 3.61 14.20 6.27
N GLY A 74 2.61 14.75 5.58
CA GLY A 74 2.11 14.27 4.29
C GLY A 74 1.30 12.96 4.34
N TYR A 75 0.95 12.46 5.53
CA TYR A 75 0.09 11.28 5.70
C TYR A 75 -1.29 11.69 6.17
N TYR A 76 -2.30 11.29 5.45
CA TYR A 76 -3.71 11.61 5.69
C TYR A 76 -4.49 10.30 5.86
N GLN A 77 -5.11 10.12 7.02
CA GLN A 77 -5.82 8.89 7.36
C GLN A 77 -7.17 9.19 7.96
N GLY A 78 -8.17 8.40 7.61
CA GLY A 78 -9.50 8.56 8.17
C GLY A 78 -10.41 7.40 7.82
N GLN A 79 -11.59 7.42 8.39
CA GLN A 79 -12.64 6.46 8.09
C GLN A 79 -13.84 7.16 7.48
N LEU A 80 -14.40 6.58 6.43
CA LEU A 80 -15.71 6.96 5.95
C LEU A 80 -16.76 6.53 6.97
N GLN A 81 -17.78 7.35 7.18
CA GLN A 81 -18.86 7.05 8.13
C GLN A 81 -19.60 5.76 7.80
N ASN A 82 -19.80 5.51 6.49
CA ASN A 82 -20.46 4.33 5.98
C ASN A 82 -19.51 3.55 5.08
N PHE A 83 -19.68 2.23 5.04
CA PHE A 83 -19.06 1.40 4.02
C PHE A 83 -19.56 1.80 2.63
N LEU A 84 -18.65 1.96 1.69
CA LEU A 84 -19.01 2.12 0.29
C LEU A 84 -19.40 0.76 -0.29
N PRO A 85 -20.58 0.65 -0.93
CA PRO A 85 -20.99 -0.61 -1.52
C PRO A 85 -20.12 -0.97 -2.74
N PRO A 86 -20.07 -2.26 -3.11
CA PRO A 86 -19.46 -2.66 -4.37
C PRO A 86 -20.04 -1.89 -5.55
N GLY A 87 -19.18 -1.45 -6.47
CA GLY A 87 -19.56 -0.61 -7.60
C GLY A 87 -19.70 0.89 -7.32
N ALA A 88 -19.55 1.33 -6.06
CA ALA A 88 -19.63 2.76 -5.73
C ALA A 88 -18.41 3.51 -6.29
N ALA A 89 -18.69 4.71 -6.82
CA ALA A 89 -17.62 5.63 -7.22
C ALA A 89 -16.89 6.20 -6.01
N VAL A 90 -15.59 6.35 -6.15
CA VAL A 90 -14.71 6.99 -5.16
C VAL A 90 -14.02 8.17 -5.81
N LEU A 91 -14.17 9.33 -5.21
CA LEU A 91 -13.52 10.57 -5.59
C LEU A 91 -12.56 10.99 -4.48
N LEU A 92 -11.28 11.04 -4.80
CA LEU A 92 -10.24 11.62 -3.96
C LEU A 92 -9.93 13.03 -4.47
N GLU A 93 -9.94 14.02 -3.59
CA GLU A 93 -9.50 15.36 -3.91
C GLU A 93 -8.39 15.78 -2.94
N VAL A 94 -7.32 16.36 -3.48
CA VAL A 94 -6.17 16.89 -2.73
C VAL A 94 -5.96 18.34 -3.12
N ARG A 95 -5.98 19.25 -2.13
CA ARG A 95 -5.70 20.68 -2.29
C ARG A 95 -4.50 21.08 -1.44
N ALA A 96 -3.46 21.62 -2.10
CA ALA A 96 -2.24 22.10 -1.45
C ALA A 96 -1.85 23.47 -2.02
N GLY A 97 -2.22 24.55 -1.31
CA GLY A 97 -2.14 25.91 -1.83
C GLY A 97 -3.01 26.06 -3.10
N SER A 98 -2.40 26.48 -4.20
CA SER A 98 -3.08 26.61 -5.51
C SER A 98 -3.17 25.31 -6.30
N LEU A 99 -2.50 24.25 -5.87
CA LEU A 99 -2.52 22.95 -6.55
C LEU A 99 -3.76 22.16 -6.17
N VAL A 100 -4.49 21.67 -7.17
CA VAL A 100 -5.64 20.79 -6.99
C VAL A 100 -5.46 19.57 -7.86
N ALA A 101 -5.51 18.40 -7.24
CA ALA A 101 -5.47 17.11 -7.90
C ALA A 101 -6.71 16.29 -7.53
N THR A 102 -7.22 15.54 -8.49
CA THR A 102 -8.37 14.65 -8.28
C THR A 102 -8.02 13.24 -8.74
N GLY A 103 -8.43 12.25 -7.94
CA GLY A 103 -8.32 10.84 -8.27
C GLY A 103 -9.73 10.22 -8.29
N GLN A 104 -10.00 9.33 -9.24
CA GLN A 104 -11.29 8.65 -9.34
C GLN A 104 -11.07 7.16 -9.60
N THR A 105 -11.95 6.36 -9.01
CA THR A 105 -12.03 4.92 -9.23
C THR A 105 -13.41 4.42 -8.81
N THR A 106 -13.60 3.12 -8.87
CA THR A 106 -14.84 2.44 -8.46
C THR A 106 -14.48 1.30 -7.52
N ILE A 107 -15.23 1.13 -6.43
CA ILE A 107 -15.08 -0.04 -5.56
C ILE A 107 -15.29 -1.30 -6.41
N PRO A 108 -14.35 -2.27 -6.41
CA PRO A 108 -14.55 -3.53 -7.13
C PRO A 108 -15.84 -4.21 -6.70
N GLN A 109 -16.43 -4.99 -7.59
CA GLN A 109 -17.60 -5.79 -7.28
C GLN A 109 -17.27 -6.85 -6.24
N GLU A 110 -18.28 -7.32 -5.53
CA GLU A 110 -18.15 -8.37 -4.53
C GLU A 110 -17.51 -9.62 -5.13
N VAL A 111 -16.65 -10.26 -4.34
CA VAL A 111 -15.96 -11.49 -4.68
C VAL A 111 -16.47 -12.60 -3.77
N THR A 112 -17.05 -13.61 -4.36
CA THR A 112 -17.54 -14.80 -3.63
C THR A 112 -16.69 -16.01 -4.00
N MET A 113 -16.00 -16.59 -3.02
CA MET A 113 -15.18 -17.77 -3.21
C MET A 113 -16.08 -19.00 -3.42
N VAL A 114 -15.72 -19.81 -4.41
CA VAL A 114 -16.41 -21.08 -4.75
C VAL A 114 -15.59 -22.29 -4.27
N THR A 115 -14.29 -22.26 -4.52
CA THR A 115 -13.34 -23.26 -4.01
C THR A 115 -12.07 -22.58 -3.50
N PRO A 116 -11.41 -23.11 -2.47
CA PRO A 116 -11.83 -24.23 -1.64
C PRO A 116 -13.06 -23.90 -0.78
N VAL A 117 -13.78 -24.92 -0.31
CA VAL A 117 -14.86 -24.74 0.66
C VAL A 117 -14.31 -24.73 2.09
N THR A 118 -15.07 -24.14 3.02
CA THR A 118 -14.74 -24.12 4.45
C THR A 118 -14.43 -25.52 4.98
N GLY A 119 -13.32 -25.66 5.70
CA GLY A 119 -12.86 -26.90 6.30
C GLY A 119 -12.19 -27.88 5.32
N ALA A 120 -12.01 -27.50 4.07
CA ALA A 120 -11.26 -28.34 3.12
C ALA A 120 -9.85 -28.62 3.62
N THR A 121 -9.39 -29.85 3.46
CA THR A 121 -8.04 -30.27 3.84
C THR A 121 -7.09 -30.03 2.67
N ILE A 122 -5.97 -29.37 2.95
CA ILE A 122 -4.91 -29.11 1.97
C ILE A 122 -3.63 -29.83 2.39
N THR A 123 -2.92 -30.39 1.40
CA THR A 123 -1.62 -31.03 1.61
C THR A 123 -0.51 -30.00 1.42
N ARG A 124 0.39 -29.87 2.40
CA ARG A 124 1.57 -29.00 2.27
C ARG A 124 2.45 -29.43 1.09
N GLY A 125 3.06 -28.46 0.44
CA GLY A 125 3.86 -28.71 -0.77
C GLY A 125 3.05 -28.76 -2.07
N ASN A 126 1.73 -28.90 -2.00
CA ASN A 126 0.85 -28.90 -3.16
C ASN A 126 0.38 -27.48 -3.48
N VAL A 127 -0.35 -27.37 -4.57
CA VAL A 127 -1.00 -26.14 -5.01
C VAL A 127 -2.46 -26.16 -4.56
N ILE A 128 -2.95 -25.05 -4.02
CA ILE A 128 -4.37 -24.84 -3.76
C ILE A 128 -4.99 -24.19 -5.00
N ASN A 129 -5.92 -24.89 -5.64
CA ASN A 129 -6.72 -24.30 -6.71
C ASN A 129 -7.87 -23.50 -6.11
N VAL A 130 -7.99 -22.25 -6.52
CA VAL A 130 -8.99 -21.30 -6.01
C VAL A 130 -9.86 -20.84 -7.15
N THR A 131 -11.18 -20.90 -6.95
CA THR A 131 -12.15 -20.35 -7.88
C THR A 131 -13.11 -19.41 -7.16
N TRP A 132 -13.59 -18.41 -7.88
CA TRP A 132 -14.50 -17.40 -7.34
C TRP A 132 -15.46 -16.89 -8.39
N THR A 133 -16.49 -16.18 -7.94
CA THR A 133 -17.38 -15.39 -8.80
C THR A 133 -17.26 -13.92 -8.45
N SER A 134 -17.46 -13.06 -9.44
CA SER A 134 -17.61 -11.63 -9.30
C SER A 134 -18.37 -11.11 -10.52
N SER A 135 -19.29 -10.19 -10.33
CA SER A 135 -20.09 -9.62 -11.42
C SER A 135 -19.35 -8.57 -12.24
N GLY A 136 -18.14 -8.15 -11.83
CA GLY A 136 -17.31 -7.18 -12.53
C GLY A 136 -15.89 -7.68 -12.77
N ASN A 137 -15.18 -7.00 -13.64
CA ASN A 137 -13.77 -7.26 -13.90
C ASN A 137 -12.96 -6.13 -13.24
N PRO A 138 -12.37 -6.35 -12.05
CA PRO A 138 -11.38 -5.43 -11.48
C PRO A 138 -10.11 -5.47 -12.33
N ASP A 139 -9.14 -4.59 -12.06
CA ASP A 139 -7.87 -4.60 -12.81
C ASP A 139 -7.06 -5.88 -12.54
N ARG A 140 -7.18 -6.40 -11.33
CA ARG A 140 -6.55 -7.67 -10.95
C ARG A 140 -7.26 -8.31 -9.76
N PHE A 141 -7.04 -9.61 -9.58
CA PHE A 141 -7.30 -10.30 -8.33
C PHE A 141 -5.99 -10.68 -7.63
N GLN A 142 -6.02 -10.70 -6.32
CA GLN A 142 -4.97 -11.25 -5.48
C GLN A 142 -5.54 -12.40 -4.66
N ILE A 143 -4.99 -13.60 -4.85
CA ILE A 143 -5.30 -14.78 -4.05
C ILE A 143 -4.29 -14.80 -2.91
N GLY A 144 -4.75 -14.88 -1.67
CA GLY A 144 -3.90 -14.97 -0.50
C GLY A 144 -4.16 -16.23 0.31
N LEU A 145 -3.09 -16.76 0.87
CA LEU A 145 -3.11 -17.80 1.90
C LEU A 145 -2.50 -17.19 3.16
N GLU A 146 -3.28 -17.11 4.21
CA GLU A 146 -2.86 -16.70 5.54
C GLU A 146 -2.78 -17.92 6.45
N TYR A 147 -1.79 -17.95 7.34
CA TYR A 147 -1.60 -19.02 8.32
C TYR A 147 -0.82 -18.48 9.52
N GLN A 148 -0.85 -19.21 10.63
CA GLN A 148 -0.13 -18.86 11.85
C GLN A 148 1.14 -19.69 11.98
N VAL A 149 2.21 -19.05 12.44
CA VAL A 149 3.51 -19.69 12.80
C VAL A 149 3.94 -19.08 14.13
N ASN A 150 4.13 -19.91 15.15
CA ASN A 150 4.59 -19.47 16.48
C ASN A 150 3.78 -18.27 17.04
N ALA A 151 2.46 -18.33 16.93
CA ALA A 151 1.50 -17.29 17.32
C ALA A 151 1.58 -15.97 16.49
N GLY A 152 2.36 -15.92 15.43
CA GLY A 152 2.39 -14.82 14.45
C GLY A 152 1.57 -15.16 13.21
N SER A 153 0.90 -14.16 12.63
CA SER A 153 0.24 -14.31 11.33
C SER A 153 1.26 -14.10 10.21
N THR A 154 1.20 -14.94 9.20
CA THR A 154 2.02 -14.87 8.00
C THR A 154 1.12 -15.10 6.79
N SER A 155 1.42 -14.40 5.70
CA SER A 155 0.66 -14.56 4.46
C SER A 155 1.58 -14.66 3.24
N GLN A 156 1.09 -15.35 2.23
CA GLN A 156 1.66 -15.34 0.88
C GLN A 156 0.53 -15.06 -0.13
N SER A 157 0.86 -14.51 -1.28
CA SER A 157 -0.16 -14.17 -2.27
C SER A 157 0.33 -14.30 -3.70
N VAL A 158 -0.61 -14.50 -4.60
CA VAL A 158 -0.42 -14.53 -6.04
C VAL A 158 -1.40 -13.55 -6.68
N THR A 159 -0.92 -12.78 -7.66
CA THR A 159 -1.75 -11.86 -8.44
C THR A 159 -2.13 -12.51 -9.76
N VAL A 160 -3.38 -12.36 -10.15
CA VAL A 160 -3.93 -12.84 -11.42
C VAL A 160 -4.73 -11.72 -12.11
N ASP A 161 -4.90 -11.83 -13.42
CA ASP A 161 -5.65 -10.87 -14.23
C ASP A 161 -7.11 -10.72 -13.77
N GLY A 162 -7.66 -9.52 -13.85
CA GLY A 162 -9.03 -9.22 -13.41
C GLY A 162 -10.15 -9.88 -14.22
N SER A 163 -9.86 -10.43 -15.39
CA SER A 163 -10.81 -11.22 -16.19
C SER A 163 -10.94 -12.66 -15.73
N LEU A 164 -9.96 -13.18 -14.96
CA LEU A 164 -9.95 -14.56 -14.50
C LEU A 164 -10.90 -14.78 -13.31
N ARG A 165 -11.38 -16.02 -13.20
CA ARG A 165 -12.22 -16.47 -12.08
C ARG A 165 -11.64 -17.72 -11.42
N ALA A 166 -10.39 -18.02 -11.74
CA ALA A 166 -9.63 -19.11 -11.16
C ALA A 166 -8.14 -18.74 -11.07
N GLY A 167 -7.48 -19.32 -10.12
CA GLY A 167 -6.04 -19.21 -9.94
C GLY A 167 -5.55 -20.25 -8.97
N SER A 168 -4.26 -20.21 -8.68
CA SER A 168 -3.67 -21.18 -7.77
C SER A 168 -2.60 -20.50 -6.88
N ILE A 169 -2.49 -21.00 -5.65
CA ILE A 169 -1.47 -20.55 -4.70
C ILE A 169 -0.64 -21.75 -4.23
N PRO A 170 0.69 -21.72 -4.39
CA PRO A 170 1.55 -22.80 -3.93
C PRO A 170 1.65 -22.82 -2.41
N THR A 171 1.78 -24.00 -1.81
CA THR A 171 2.01 -24.18 -0.38
C THR A 171 3.44 -24.66 -0.06
N THR A 172 4.34 -24.62 -1.03
CA THR A 172 5.73 -25.10 -0.87
C THR A 172 6.54 -24.33 0.18
N ALA A 173 6.22 -23.04 0.37
CA ALA A 173 6.88 -22.20 1.37
C ALA A 173 6.18 -22.25 2.76
N VAL A 174 5.11 -23.01 2.92
CA VAL A 174 4.36 -23.10 4.19
C VAL A 174 5.11 -24.03 5.15
N PRO A 175 5.54 -23.55 6.33
CA PRO A 175 6.25 -24.37 7.31
C PRO A 175 5.42 -25.53 7.86
N ALA A 176 6.08 -26.61 8.29
CA ALA A 176 5.39 -27.77 8.86
C ALA A 176 4.58 -27.46 10.14
N ASN A 177 5.04 -26.47 10.93
CA ASN A 177 4.36 -26.01 12.14
C ASN A 177 3.30 -24.91 11.90
N ALA A 178 3.00 -24.60 10.64
CA ALA A 178 1.92 -23.67 10.32
C ALA A 178 0.55 -24.25 10.70
N THR A 179 -0.32 -23.41 11.26
CA THR A 179 -1.67 -23.73 11.73
C THR A 179 -2.68 -22.73 11.19
N ASN A 180 -3.96 -23.04 11.34
CA ASN A 180 -5.09 -22.15 11.01
C ASN A 180 -4.98 -21.52 9.61
N PRO A 181 -4.78 -22.32 8.53
CA PRO A 181 -4.74 -21.77 7.19
C PRO A 181 -6.10 -21.21 6.77
N SER A 182 -6.09 -20.10 6.07
CA SER A 182 -7.27 -19.54 5.42
C SER A 182 -6.91 -18.94 4.06
N VAL A 183 -7.81 -19.08 3.10
CA VAL A 183 -7.66 -18.49 1.76
C VAL A 183 -8.64 -17.35 1.59
N TYR A 184 -8.19 -16.29 0.93
CA TYR A 184 -9.02 -15.16 0.53
C TYR A 184 -8.73 -14.73 -0.91
N VAL A 185 -9.63 -13.97 -1.51
CA VAL A 185 -9.43 -13.33 -2.80
C VAL A 185 -9.79 -11.85 -2.67
N PHE A 186 -8.90 -10.95 -3.10
CA PHE A 186 -9.18 -9.52 -3.21
C PHE A 186 -9.33 -9.14 -4.68
N GLY A 187 -10.39 -8.39 -5.00
CA GLY A 187 -10.46 -7.64 -6.24
C GLY A 187 -9.84 -6.25 -6.05
N TYR A 188 -9.00 -5.80 -6.98
CA TYR A 188 -8.35 -4.49 -6.96
C TYR A 188 -8.76 -3.64 -8.15
N ALA A 189 -9.12 -2.38 -7.89
CA ALA A 189 -9.27 -1.36 -8.91
C ALA A 189 -8.25 -0.24 -8.68
N ASN A 190 -7.61 0.18 -9.76
CA ASN A 190 -6.71 1.32 -9.78
C ASN A 190 -7.51 2.59 -10.07
N GLY A 191 -7.05 3.71 -9.53
CA GLY A 191 -7.61 5.00 -9.85
C GLY A 191 -6.85 5.71 -10.98
N THR A 192 -7.55 6.61 -11.63
CA THR A 192 -6.99 7.58 -12.56
C THR A 192 -6.91 8.94 -11.91
N PHE A 193 -5.91 9.72 -12.25
CA PHE A 193 -5.69 11.06 -11.69
C PHE A 193 -5.76 12.14 -12.76
N SER A 194 -6.12 13.35 -12.33
CA SER A 194 -6.17 14.56 -13.16
C SER A 194 -5.80 15.81 -12.36
N GLY A 195 -5.74 16.98 -13.04
CA GLY A 195 -5.34 18.24 -12.43
C GLY A 195 -3.83 18.30 -12.15
N ALA A 196 -3.46 18.78 -10.96
CA ALA A 196 -2.06 18.91 -10.56
C ALA A 196 -1.43 17.60 -10.02
N ALA A 197 -2.00 16.45 -10.35
CA ALA A 197 -1.43 15.17 -9.94
C ALA A 197 -0.19 14.81 -10.77
N ASP A 198 0.82 14.26 -10.10
CA ASP A 198 1.98 13.67 -10.77
C ASP A 198 1.54 12.40 -11.54
N PRO A 199 2.08 12.15 -12.73
CA PRO A 199 1.76 10.94 -13.51
C PRO A 199 2.07 9.61 -12.76
N ALA A 200 2.96 9.64 -11.78
CA ALA A 200 3.26 8.49 -10.93
C ALA A 200 2.26 8.29 -9.77
N SER A 201 1.25 9.17 -9.63
CA SER A 201 0.22 9.04 -8.59
C SER A 201 -0.57 7.76 -8.76
N ARG A 202 -0.90 7.13 -7.63
CA ARG A 202 -1.59 5.83 -7.58
C ARG A 202 -2.68 5.83 -6.53
N MET A 203 -3.78 5.20 -6.85
CA MET A 203 -4.86 4.90 -5.92
C MET A 203 -5.34 3.48 -6.18
N ASN A 204 -5.29 2.64 -5.15
CA ASN A 204 -5.71 1.24 -5.24
C ASN A 204 -6.82 1.01 -4.23
N LEU A 205 -7.96 0.59 -4.71
CA LEU A 205 -9.09 0.14 -3.90
C LEU A 205 -9.18 -1.37 -3.94
N ARG A 206 -9.53 -1.97 -2.81
CA ARG A 206 -9.70 -3.41 -2.72
C ARG A 206 -11.07 -3.79 -2.15
N GLN A 207 -11.65 -4.83 -2.72
CA GLN A 207 -12.83 -5.52 -2.21
C GLN A 207 -12.42 -6.94 -1.80
N PRO A 208 -12.49 -7.28 -0.50
CA PRO A 208 -12.17 -8.63 -0.06
C PRO A 208 -13.32 -9.61 -0.34
N SER A 209 -12.98 -10.88 -0.56
CA SER A 209 -13.90 -12.00 -0.29
C SER A 209 -13.95 -12.28 1.20
N LEU A 210 -14.93 -13.07 1.62
CA LEU A 210 -14.85 -13.74 2.92
C LEU A 210 -13.64 -14.68 2.92
N SER A 211 -12.91 -14.69 4.06
CA SER A 211 -11.83 -15.64 4.27
C SER A 211 -12.41 -17.06 4.50
N VAL A 212 -11.86 -18.03 3.81
CA VAL A 212 -12.30 -19.44 3.90
C VAL A 212 -11.28 -20.22 4.74
N PRO A 213 -11.61 -20.61 5.98
CA PRO A 213 -10.74 -21.40 6.82
C PRO A 213 -10.58 -22.82 6.26
N LEU A 214 -9.37 -23.34 6.37
CA LEU A 214 -8.92 -24.64 5.87
C LEU A 214 -8.25 -25.44 6.97
N SER A 215 -7.85 -26.66 6.65
CA SER A 215 -7.02 -27.51 7.50
C SER A 215 -5.79 -27.99 6.72
N PHE A 216 -4.64 -28.13 7.39
CA PHE A 216 -3.53 -28.85 6.81
C PHE A 216 -3.69 -30.36 7.03
N ALA A 217 -3.40 -31.14 6.01
CA ALA A 217 -3.22 -32.59 6.19
C ALA A 217 -2.06 -32.87 7.17
N PRO A 218 -2.15 -33.90 8.00
CA PRO A 218 -1.09 -34.32 8.89
C PRO A 218 0.21 -34.67 8.18
#